data_0d4c455dfee5722be888c47b44ee8df6
#
_entry.id   0d4c455dfee5722be888c47b44ee8df6
#
_cell.length_a   1.000
_cell.length_b   1.000
_cell.length_c   1.000
_cell.angle_alpha   90.00
_cell.angle_beta   90.00
_cell.angle_gamma   90.00
#
_symmetry.space_group_name_H-M   'P 1'
#
loop_
_entity.id
_entity.type
_entity.pdbx_description
1 polymer ?
#
loop_
_entity_poly.entity_id
_entity_poly.type
_entity_poly.pdbx_seq_one_letter_code
_entity_poly.pdbx_strand_id
1 'polypeptide(L)'
;CIRDRACIANGMALHGGVIPACGTFFVFSDYMKPAVRLAALMHLHVIYIWTHDSFRVGEDGPTHQPVEHEAQIRLMEHLKNHRGERSMLVLRPADGEETVTAWKLAIEEHRPVALILSRQNIKNLPALNHSRREEAAQLSKGAYIVVDAAKPAVVMLASGSEVATLVEGAELLSKEGIAVRIVSVPSEGLFRDQPKSYQQTVLPQGVVRYGLTSGLPVTLLGLVGENGMIHGLDHFGYSAPYKVLDEKFGYNGQTVYEEVKKLIGK
;
A
#
# COMPACT_ATOMS: atom_id res chain seq x y z
N CYS A 1 23.75 7.65 11.78
CA CYS A 1 22.42 7.60 12.40
C CYS A 1 21.33 7.71 11.32
N ILE A 2 20.22 6.98 11.47
CA ILE A 2 19.11 6.98 10.49
C ILE A 2 18.47 8.36 10.39
N ARG A 3 18.26 9.04 11.53
CA ARG A 3 17.78 10.43 11.58
C ARG A 3 18.70 11.36 10.80
N ASP A 4 20.01 11.21 10.96
CA ASP A 4 20.99 12.11 10.35
C ASP A 4 20.97 11.99 8.82
N ARG A 5 20.80 10.77 8.27
CA ARG A 5 20.61 10.59 6.81
C ARG A 5 19.42 11.39 6.28
N ALA A 6 18.29 11.34 6.98
CA ALA A 6 17.10 12.09 6.57
C ALA A 6 17.33 13.61 6.67
N CYS A 7 18.02 14.08 7.71
CA CYS A 7 18.38 15.49 7.84
C CYS A 7 19.36 15.95 6.77
N ILE A 8 20.36 15.12 6.43
CA ILE A 8 21.31 15.39 5.34
C ILE A 8 20.56 15.46 4.00
N ALA A 9 19.66 14.52 3.72
CA ALA A 9 18.83 14.54 2.52
C ALA A 9 17.99 15.83 2.44
N ASN A 10 17.39 16.26 3.55
CA ASN A 10 16.68 17.54 3.61
C ASN A 10 17.60 18.74 3.26
N GLY A 11 18.81 18.75 3.81
CA GLY A 11 19.82 19.79 3.50
C GLY A 11 20.22 19.79 2.02
N MET A 12 20.40 18.61 1.42
CA MET A 12 20.70 18.47 -0.02
C MET A 12 19.54 18.98 -0.89
N ALA A 13 18.31 18.61 -0.56
CA ALA A 13 17.12 19.08 -1.27
C ALA A 13 16.96 20.60 -1.14
N LEU A 14 17.23 21.16 0.04
CA LEU A 14 17.16 22.61 0.28
C LEU A 14 18.22 23.38 -0.50
N HIS A 15 19.44 22.82 -0.62
CA HIS A 15 20.52 23.41 -1.45
C HIS A 15 20.12 23.42 -2.94
N GLY A 16 19.36 22.42 -3.40
CA GLY A 16 18.95 22.30 -4.80
C GLY A 16 19.98 21.61 -5.69
N GLY A 17 19.61 21.40 -6.96
CA GLY A 17 20.46 20.80 -7.99
C GLY A 17 20.47 19.25 -7.97
N VAL A 18 19.90 18.61 -6.96
CA VAL A 18 19.79 17.14 -6.84
C VAL A 18 18.45 16.75 -6.23
N ILE A 19 17.98 15.55 -6.54
CA ILE A 19 16.86 14.89 -5.89
C ILE A 19 17.45 13.83 -4.95
N PRO A 20 17.55 14.08 -3.64
CA PRO A 20 18.12 13.12 -2.72
C PRO A 20 17.16 11.96 -2.44
N ALA A 21 17.74 10.76 -2.38
CA ALA A 21 17.02 9.56 -1.95
C ALA A 21 17.77 8.92 -0.76
N CYS A 22 17.04 8.51 0.27
CA CYS A 22 17.64 7.82 1.41
C CYS A 22 16.76 6.68 1.88
N GLY A 23 17.36 5.55 2.26
CA GLY A 23 16.66 4.31 2.57
C GLY A 23 17.03 3.70 3.91
N THR A 24 16.05 2.96 4.47
CA THR A 24 16.19 2.09 5.63
C THR A 24 15.03 1.09 5.65
N PHE A 25 15.00 0.18 6.63
CA PHE A 25 13.82 -0.64 6.90
C PHE A 25 12.66 0.23 7.37
N PHE A 26 11.45 -0.14 6.99
CA PHE A 26 10.27 0.67 7.25
C PHE A 26 10.02 0.91 8.74
N VAL A 27 10.23 -0.08 9.60
CA VAL A 27 10.14 0.09 11.06
C VAL A 27 11.01 1.23 11.56
N PHE A 28 12.16 1.48 10.95
CA PHE A 28 13.08 2.56 11.35
C PHE A 28 12.72 3.92 10.76
N SER A 29 11.61 4.04 10.02
CA SER A 29 11.03 5.34 9.69
C SER A 29 10.69 6.16 10.94
N ASP A 30 10.47 5.50 12.08
CA ASP A 30 10.28 6.14 13.39
C ASP A 30 11.41 7.11 13.75
N TYR A 31 12.66 6.73 13.46
CA TYR A 31 13.81 7.60 13.69
C TYR A 31 13.91 8.76 12.68
N MET A 32 13.26 8.64 11.52
CA MET A 32 13.25 9.68 10.48
C MET A 32 12.08 10.66 10.62
N LYS A 33 11.04 10.35 11.37
CA LYS A 33 9.78 11.12 11.43
C LYS A 33 9.97 12.63 11.64
N PRO A 34 10.83 13.11 12.56
CA PRO A 34 11.05 14.55 12.69
C PRO A 34 11.58 15.20 11.43
N ALA A 35 12.53 14.55 10.73
CA ALA A 35 13.09 15.03 9.48
C ALA A 35 12.09 14.98 8.33
N VAL A 36 11.31 13.88 8.22
CA VAL A 36 10.23 13.72 7.23
C VAL A 36 9.18 14.82 7.41
N ARG A 37 8.79 15.10 8.66
CA ARG A 37 7.83 16.16 8.97
C ARG A 37 8.35 17.55 8.55
N LEU A 38 9.64 17.81 8.78
CA LEU A 38 10.28 19.07 8.34
C LEU A 38 10.34 19.15 6.80
N ALA A 39 10.69 18.05 6.10
CA ALA A 39 10.65 18.01 4.65
C ALA A 39 9.25 18.34 4.11
N ALA A 40 8.22 17.78 4.71
CA ALA A 40 6.83 18.06 4.34
C ALA A 40 6.44 19.52 4.59
N LEU A 41 6.81 20.07 5.74
CA LEU A 41 6.58 21.48 6.09
C LEU A 41 7.29 22.45 5.14
N MET A 42 8.51 22.11 4.74
CA MET A 42 9.38 22.93 3.87
C MET A 42 9.17 22.64 2.37
N HIS A 43 8.28 21.74 2.00
CA HIS A 43 8.01 21.31 0.62
C HIS A 43 9.27 20.79 -0.10
N LEU A 44 10.11 20.04 0.60
CA LEU A 44 11.35 19.51 0.04
C LEU A 44 11.08 18.22 -0.74
N HIS A 45 11.63 18.13 -1.94
CA HIS A 45 11.60 16.90 -2.73
C HIS A 45 12.68 15.93 -2.24
N VAL A 46 12.32 15.05 -1.33
CA VAL A 46 13.17 13.96 -0.82
C VAL A 46 12.45 12.64 -1.00
N ILE A 47 13.13 11.63 -1.54
CA ILE A 47 12.58 10.28 -1.71
C ILE A 47 13.04 9.40 -0.55
N TYR A 48 12.11 9.02 0.32
CA TYR A 48 12.34 8.08 1.41
C TYR A 48 12.00 6.67 0.94
N ILE A 49 13.00 5.78 0.88
CA ILE A 49 12.85 4.39 0.44
C ILE A 49 12.80 3.53 1.69
N TRP A 50 11.63 3.01 2.03
CA TRP A 50 11.41 2.16 3.18
C TRP A 50 11.11 0.74 2.74
N THR A 51 12.12 -0.13 2.85
CA THR A 51 12.00 -1.55 2.53
C THR A 51 11.57 -2.35 3.75
N HIS A 52 11.29 -3.66 3.56
CA HIS A 52 10.87 -4.53 4.64
C HIS A 52 9.54 -4.07 5.27
N ASP A 53 8.53 -3.95 4.40
CA ASP A 53 7.27 -3.25 4.62
C ASP A 53 6.29 -3.91 5.59
N SER A 54 6.56 -5.15 6.04
CA SER A 54 5.59 -5.95 6.78
C SER A 54 6.24 -6.97 7.71
N PHE A 55 5.45 -7.77 8.42
CA PHE A 55 5.91 -8.91 9.23
C PHE A 55 6.75 -9.93 8.41
N ARG A 56 6.69 -9.89 7.08
CA ARG A 56 7.51 -10.69 6.15
C ARG A 56 9.00 -10.33 6.19
N VAL A 57 9.41 -9.42 7.04
CA VAL A 57 10.81 -9.30 7.49
C VAL A 57 11.33 -10.65 7.98
N GLY A 58 10.48 -11.41 8.66
CA GLY A 58 10.77 -12.81 8.99
C GLY A 58 11.50 -12.97 10.31
N GLU A 59 12.66 -13.62 10.27
CA GLU A 59 13.41 -14.08 11.45
C GLU A 59 13.94 -12.96 12.33
N ASP A 60 14.15 -11.75 11.80
CA ASP A 60 14.54 -10.56 12.59
C ASP A 60 13.50 -10.21 13.65
N GLY A 61 12.26 -10.66 13.45
CA GLY A 61 11.21 -10.64 14.45
C GLY A 61 10.56 -9.27 14.72
N PRO A 62 9.80 -9.14 15.82
CA PRO A 62 8.94 -8.00 16.10
C PRO A 62 9.66 -6.64 16.14
N THR A 63 10.94 -6.63 16.52
CA THR A 63 11.73 -5.38 16.57
C THR A 63 12.00 -4.77 15.20
N HIS A 64 11.81 -5.54 14.12
CA HIS A 64 12.07 -5.12 12.74
C HIS A 64 10.80 -5.16 11.86
N GLN A 65 9.70 -5.65 12.38
CA GLN A 65 8.43 -5.82 11.66
C GLN A 65 7.50 -4.62 11.89
N PRO A 66 7.25 -3.78 10.87
CA PRO A 66 6.31 -2.68 10.98
C PRO A 66 4.87 -3.22 11.04
N VAL A 67 4.04 -2.65 11.90
CA VAL A 67 2.60 -2.95 12.04
C VAL A 67 1.80 -1.65 11.91
N GLU A 68 2.07 -0.67 12.79
CA GLU A 68 1.38 0.62 12.82
C GLU A 68 1.96 1.66 11.85
N HIS A 69 3.12 1.42 11.29
CA HIS A 69 3.90 2.40 10.52
C HIS A 69 3.18 2.87 9.25
N GLU A 70 2.46 1.98 8.55
CA GLU A 70 1.70 2.40 7.37
C GLU A 70 0.57 3.36 7.77
N ALA A 71 -0.19 3.08 8.82
CA ALA A 71 -1.21 3.98 9.33
C ALA A 71 -0.62 5.35 9.69
N GLN A 72 0.53 5.37 10.36
CA GLN A 72 1.20 6.62 10.75
C GLN A 72 1.63 7.45 9.55
N ILE A 73 2.20 6.84 8.51
CA ILE A 73 2.64 7.59 7.34
C ILE A 73 1.48 8.04 6.45
N ARG A 74 0.38 7.28 6.42
CA ARG A 74 -0.87 7.70 5.76
C ARG A 74 -1.46 8.94 6.42
N LEU A 75 -1.32 9.12 7.74
CA LEU A 75 -1.70 10.38 8.41
C LEU A 75 -0.88 11.56 7.88
N MET A 76 0.41 11.39 7.61
CA MET A 76 1.23 12.43 6.97
C MET A 76 0.75 12.74 5.54
N GLU A 77 0.34 11.73 4.78
CA GLU A 77 -0.26 11.91 3.46
C GLU A 77 -1.60 12.68 3.52
N HIS A 78 -2.38 12.49 4.58
CA HIS A 78 -3.65 13.23 4.78
C HIS A 78 -3.45 14.68 5.21
N LEU A 79 -2.34 15.01 5.84
CA LEU A 79 -2.03 16.37 6.27
C LEU A 79 -1.85 17.29 5.03
N LYS A 80 -2.51 18.43 5.05
CA LYS A 80 -2.35 19.46 4.01
C LYS A 80 -1.20 20.40 4.34
N ASN A 81 -0.43 20.77 3.33
CA ASN A 81 0.56 21.84 3.41
C ASN A 81 -0.12 23.23 3.32
N HIS A 82 0.67 24.30 3.45
CA HIS A 82 0.15 25.68 3.40
C HIS A 82 -0.41 26.07 2.00
N ARG A 83 -0.15 25.26 0.97
CA ARG A 83 -0.72 25.44 -0.38
C ARG A 83 -2.02 24.69 -0.57
N GLY A 84 -2.49 23.97 0.46
CA GLY A 84 -3.70 23.14 0.39
C GLY A 84 -3.49 21.77 -0.28
N GLU A 85 -2.26 21.44 -0.65
CA GLU A 85 -1.88 20.16 -1.24
C GLU A 85 -1.58 19.13 -0.14
N ARG A 86 -1.60 17.83 -0.46
CA ARG A 86 -1.11 16.82 0.46
C ARG A 86 0.36 17.04 0.77
N SER A 87 0.73 16.94 2.04
CA SER A 87 2.08 17.25 2.50
C SER A 87 3.13 16.22 2.03
N MET A 88 2.70 15.03 1.64
CA MET A 88 3.55 13.91 1.24
C MET A 88 2.83 13.03 0.22
N LEU A 89 3.59 12.36 -0.65
CA LEU A 89 3.13 11.27 -1.49
C LEU A 89 3.59 9.94 -0.89
N VAL A 90 2.65 9.02 -0.67
CA VAL A 90 2.94 7.67 -0.12
C VAL A 90 2.57 6.62 -1.15
N LEU A 91 3.54 5.80 -1.53
CA LEU A 91 3.43 4.77 -2.57
C LEU A 91 3.85 3.40 -2.01
N ARG A 92 2.95 2.42 -2.07
CA ARG A 92 3.23 1.02 -1.71
C ARG A 92 2.86 0.11 -2.88
N PRO A 93 3.78 -0.04 -3.86
CA PRO A 93 3.53 -0.79 -5.08
C PRO A 93 3.42 -2.30 -4.82
N ALA A 94 2.57 -2.98 -5.62
CA ALA A 94 2.22 -4.38 -5.46
C ALA A 94 3.07 -5.34 -6.31
N ASP A 95 3.73 -4.85 -7.36
CA ASP A 95 4.61 -5.66 -8.21
C ASP A 95 5.72 -4.82 -8.88
N GLY A 96 6.49 -5.46 -9.76
CA GLY A 96 7.61 -4.81 -10.46
C GLY A 96 7.15 -3.65 -11.35
N GLU A 97 6.05 -3.79 -12.08
CA GLU A 97 5.55 -2.76 -13.00
C GLU A 97 4.96 -1.56 -12.23
N GLU A 98 4.26 -1.82 -11.12
CA GLU A 98 3.86 -0.74 -10.22
C GLU A 98 5.07 -0.03 -9.60
N THR A 99 6.13 -0.78 -9.26
CA THR A 99 7.36 -0.19 -8.71
C THR A 99 8.03 0.75 -9.71
N VAL A 100 8.09 0.39 -10.99
CA VAL A 100 8.60 1.28 -12.05
C VAL A 100 7.77 2.56 -12.15
N THR A 101 6.45 2.44 -12.13
CA THR A 101 5.55 3.60 -12.17
C THR A 101 5.68 4.46 -10.91
N ALA A 102 5.81 3.84 -9.73
CA ALA A 102 6.01 4.54 -8.47
C ALA A 102 7.31 5.34 -8.45
N TRP A 103 8.41 4.77 -8.97
CA TRP A 103 9.67 5.50 -9.12
C TRP A 103 9.56 6.68 -10.08
N LYS A 104 8.86 6.51 -11.21
CA LYS A 104 8.62 7.62 -12.14
C LYS A 104 7.89 8.77 -11.42
N LEU A 105 6.79 8.47 -10.73
CA LEU A 105 6.06 9.48 -9.96
C LEU A 105 6.93 10.11 -8.87
N ALA A 106 7.76 9.31 -8.18
CA ALA A 106 8.64 9.81 -7.13
C ALA A 106 9.67 10.82 -7.65
N ILE A 107 10.15 10.64 -8.88
CA ILE A 107 11.12 11.56 -9.52
C ILE A 107 10.41 12.83 -10.05
N GLU A 108 9.18 12.71 -10.54
CA GLU A 108 8.39 13.81 -11.09
C GLU A 108 7.71 14.67 -10.02
N GLU A 109 7.67 14.22 -8.78
CA GLU A 109 7.01 14.89 -7.66
C GLU A 109 7.82 16.13 -7.18
N HIS A 110 7.17 17.02 -6.43
CA HIS A 110 7.77 18.23 -5.85
C HIS A 110 7.65 18.32 -4.32
N ARG A 111 7.20 17.28 -3.68
CA ARG A 111 7.04 17.12 -2.23
C ARG A 111 7.73 15.83 -1.76
N PRO A 112 7.85 15.59 -0.44
CA PRO A 112 8.43 14.35 0.04
C PRO A 112 7.65 13.13 -0.45
N VAL A 113 8.38 12.08 -0.83
CA VAL A 113 7.80 10.81 -1.29
C VAL A 113 8.25 9.69 -0.38
N ALA A 114 7.32 8.83 0.04
CA ALA A 114 7.60 7.54 0.65
C ALA A 114 7.38 6.43 -0.38
N LEU A 115 8.43 5.66 -0.68
CA LEU A 115 8.38 4.41 -1.40
C LEU A 115 8.48 3.26 -0.39
N ILE A 116 7.37 2.56 -0.15
CA ILE A 116 7.29 1.44 0.79
C ILE A 116 7.38 0.15 -0.02
N LEU A 117 8.48 -0.60 0.16
CA LEU A 117 8.83 -1.74 -0.66
C LEU A 117 8.95 -3.02 0.18
N SER A 118 8.52 -4.14 -0.39
CA SER A 118 8.61 -5.44 0.24
C SER A 118 10.05 -5.97 0.34
N ARG A 119 10.29 -6.87 1.30
CA ARG A 119 11.55 -7.62 1.43
C ARG A 119 11.58 -8.85 0.51
N GLN A 120 10.51 -9.60 0.53
CA GLN A 120 10.39 -10.85 -0.23
C GLN A 120 10.18 -10.60 -1.73
N ASN A 121 10.49 -11.62 -2.53
CA ASN A 121 10.11 -11.60 -3.94
C ASN A 121 8.58 -11.57 -4.07
N ILE A 122 8.10 -10.70 -4.92
CA ILE A 122 6.67 -10.54 -5.24
C ILE A 122 6.38 -11.03 -6.64
N LYS A 123 5.17 -11.57 -6.83
CA LYS A 123 4.68 -12.01 -8.15
C LYS A 123 4.15 -10.79 -8.91
N ASN A 124 4.31 -10.79 -10.23
CA ASN A 124 3.59 -9.84 -11.07
C ASN A 124 2.09 -10.13 -11.00
N LEU A 125 1.31 -9.07 -10.95
CA LEU A 125 -0.15 -9.16 -11.00
C LEU A 125 -0.62 -9.55 -12.41
N PRO A 126 -1.82 -10.14 -12.55
CA PRO A 126 -2.40 -10.41 -13.87
C PRO A 126 -2.66 -9.10 -14.61
N ALA A 127 -2.68 -9.18 -15.94
CA ALA A 127 -3.16 -8.14 -16.80
C ALA A 127 -4.63 -8.39 -17.15
N LEU A 128 -5.46 -7.35 -17.16
CA LEU A 128 -6.90 -7.44 -17.41
C LEU A 128 -7.22 -7.29 -18.92
N ASN A 129 -6.81 -6.19 -19.54
CA ASN A 129 -7.15 -5.86 -20.93
C ASN A 129 -5.94 -5.42 -21.78
N HIS A 130 -4.86 -5.01 -21.12
CA HIS A 130 -3.64 -4.48 -21.74
C HIS A 130 -2.42 -5.19 -21.17
N SER A 131 -1.21 -4.77 -21.55
CA SER A 131 -0.02 -5.26 -20.89
C SER A 131 0.01 -4.84 -19.40
N ARG A 132 0.61 -5.65 -18.55
CA ARG A 132 0.72 -5.32 -17.11
C ARG A 132 1.36 -3.94 -16.88
N ARG A 133 2.33 -3.58 -17.73
CA ARG A 133 2.99 -2.27 -17.70
C ARG A 133 2.04 -1.11 -17.97
N GLU A 134 1.17 -1.25 -18.98
CA GLU A 134 0.18 -0.21 -19.28
C GLU A 134 -0.85 -0.06 -18.18
N GLU A 135 -1.29 -1.16 -17.59
CA GLU A 135 -2.23 -1.14 -16.47
C GLU A 135 -1.60 -0.57 -15.19
N ALA A 136 -0.36 -0.92 -14.90
CA ALA A 136 0.39 -0.38 -13.77
C ALA A 136 0.58 1.14 -13.83
N ALA A 137 0.56 1.74 -15.02
CA ALA A 137 0.58 3.20 -15.18
C ALA A 137 -0.62 3.90 -14.51
N GLN A 138 -1.73 3.17 -14.27
CA GLN A 138 -2.88 3.68 -13.53
C GLN A 138 -2.60 3.89 -12.04
N LEU A 139 -1.47 3.41 -11.52
CA LEU A 139 -0.98 3.76 -10.18
C LEU A 139 -0.97 5.27 -9.96
N SER A 140 -0.73 6.07 -11.00
CA SER A 140 -0.81 7.53 -10.94
C SER A 140 -2.18 8.07 -10.49
N LYS A 141 -3.23 7.26 -10.56
CA LYS A 141 -4.57 7.57 -10.03
C LYS A 141 -4.76 7.14 -8.57
N GLY A 142 -3.77 6.47 -7.99
CA GLY A 142 -3.73 6.03 -6.59
C GLY A 142 -4.41 4.71 -6.27
N ALA A 143 -5.44 4.32 -7.02
CA ALA A 143 -6.05 3.00 -7.00
C ALA A 143 -6.65 2.67 -8.37
N TYR A 144 -6.64 1.39 -8.73
CA TYR A 144 -7.18 0.92 -10.00
C TYR A 144 -7.56 -0.56 -9.94
N ILE A 145 -8.35 -1.01 -10.91
CA ILE A 145 -8.87 -2.37 -10.98
C ILE A 145 -7.82 -3.30 -11.60
N VAL A 146 -7.50 -4.40 -10.91
CA VAL A 146 -6.56 -5.45 -11.33
C VAL A 146 -7.30 -6.68 -11.87
N VAL A 147 -8.41 -7.04 -11.23
CA VAL A 147 -9.32 -8.10 -11.68
C VAL A 147 -10.72 -7.52 -11.67
N ASP A 148 -11.49 -7.75 -12.72
CA ASP A 148 -12.83 -7.20 -12.84
C ASP A 148 -13.90 -8.25 -13.13
N ALA A 149 -15.11 -7.93 -12.67
CA ALA A 149 -16.34 -8.62 -13.01
C ALA A 149 -17.47 -7.59 -13.15
N ALA A 150 -18.34 -7.79 -14.14
CA ALA A 150 -19.43 -6.85 -14.44
C ALA A 150 -20.37 -6.60 -13.22
N LYS A 151 -20.58 -7.62 -12.40
CA LYS A 151 -21.41 -7.57 -11.17
C LYS A 151 -20.69 -8.31 -10.05
N PRO A 152 -19.66 -7.69 -9.43
CA PRO A 152 -18.93 -8.36 -8.38
C PRO A 152 -19.79 -8.52 -7.12
N ALA A 153 -19.74 -9.70 -6.52
CA ALA A 153 -20.35 -9.97 -5.22
C ALA A 153 -19.61 -9.25 -4.09
N VAL A 154 -18.31 -9.01 -4.29
CA VAL A 154 -17.43 -8.33 -3.35
C VAL A 154 -16.34 -7.57 -4.11
N VAL A 155 -15.93 -6.43 -3.58
CA VAL A 155 -14.71 -5.71 -4.00
C VAL A 155 -13.63 -5.99 -2.96
N MET A 156 -12.53 -6.60 -3.39
CA MET A 156 -11.36 -6.88 -2.55
C MET A 156 -10.29 -5.83 -2.83
N LEU A 157 -9.65 -5.27 -1.80
CA LEU A 157 -8.66 -4.20 -1.96
C LEU A 157 -7.46 -4.36 -1.02
N ALA A 158 -6.30 -4.04 -1.53
CA ALA A 158 -5.02 -4.07 -0.81
C ALA A 158 -4.00 -3.14 -1.46
N SER A 159 -2.88 -2.92 -0.80
CA SER A 159 -1.65 -2.35 -1.35
C SER A 159 -0.48 -3.31 -1.18
N GLY A 160 0.62 -3.10 -1.91
CA GLY A 160 1.81 -3.94 -1.76
C GLY A 160 1.58 -5.40 -2.10
N SER A 161 2.37 -6.27 -1.49
CA SER A 161 2.35 -7.71 -1.77
C SER A 161 1.02 -8.42 -1.46
N GLU A 162 0.15 -7.82 -0.65
CA GLU A 162 -1.17 -8.37 -0.31
C GLU A 162 -2.11 -8.44 -1.51
N VAL A 163 -1.90 -7.63 -2.56
CA VAL A 163 -2.72 -7.70 -3.78
C VAL A 163 -2.58 -9.07 -4.46
N ALA A 164 -1.38 -9.65 -4.49
CA ALA A 164 -1.17 -10.99 -5.04
C ALA A 164 -1.89 -12.07 -4.20
N THR A 165 -1.95 -11.91 -2.88
CA THR A 165 -2.72 -12.80 -2.00
C THR A 165 -4.23 -12.72 -2.28
N LEU A 166 -4.74 -11.52 -2.59
CA LEU A 166 -6.14 -11.35 -3.02
C LEU A 166 -6.40 -12.07 -4.35
N VAL A 167 -5.45 -12.03 -5.30
CA VAL A 167 -5.57 -12.76 -6.58
C VAL A 167 -5.67 -14.26 -6.35
N GLU A 168 -4.85 -14.82 -5.47
CA GLU A 168 -4.92 -16.25 -5.10
C GLU A 168 -6.29 -16.62 -4.50
N GLY A 169 -6.83 -15.79 -3.62
CA GLY A 169 -8.18 -15.98 -3.06
C GLY A 169 -9.29 -15.86 -4.11
N ALA A 170 -9.16 -14.92 -5.05
CA ALA A 170 -10.10 -14.75 -6.15
C ALA A 170 -10.15 -15.95 -7.08
N GLU A 171 -9.01 -16.60 -7.35
CA GLU A 171 -8.97 -17.83 -8.13
C GLU A 171 -9.79 -18.96 -7.48
N LEU A 172 -9.77 -19.07 -6.15
CA LEU A 172 -10.58 -20.05 -5.41
C LEU A 172 -12.08 -19.69 -5.47
N LEU A 173 -12.43 -18.42 -5.26
CA LEU A 173 -13.79 -17.93 -5.35
C LEU A 173 -14.39 -18.12 -6.75
N SER A 174 -13.60 -17.90 -7.80
CA SER A 174 -14.01 -18.08 -9.20
C SER A 174 -14.37 -19.53 -9.52
N LYS A 175 -13.71 -20.52 -8.91
CA LYS A 175 -14.06 -21.96 -9.09
C LYS A 175 -15.46 -22.28 -8.60
N GLU A 176 -16.01 -21.49 -7.67
CA GLU A 176 -17.40 -21.62 -7.18
C GLU A 176 -18.35 -20.63 -7.88
N GLY A 177 -17.92 -19.96 -8.94
CA GLY A 177 -18.75 -19.01 -9.68
C GLY A 177 -19.00 -17.70 -8.94
N ILE A 178 -18.20 -17.38 -7.92
CA ILE A 178 -18.29 -16.11 -7.18
C ILE A 178 -17.47 -15.04 -7.91
N ALA A 179 -18.17 -14.11 -8.51
CA ALA A 179 -17.55 -13.00 -9.23
C ALA A 179 -17.00 -11.95 -8.26
N VAL A 180 -15.74 -11.57 -8.43
CA VAL A 180 -15.07 -10.59 -7.57
C VAL A 180 -14.39 -9.51 -8.39
N ARG A 181 -14.18 -8.35 -7.75
CA ARG A 181 -13.30 -7.30 -8.26
C ARG A 181 -12.12 -7.16 -7.30
N ILE A 182 -10.90 -7.05 -7.86
CA ILE A 182 -9.69 -6.72 -7.07
C ILE A 182 -9.22 -5.33 -7.46
N VAL A 183 -8.90 -4.53 -6.44
CA VAL A 183 -8.39 -3.17 -6.57
C VAL A 183 -7.03 -3.09 -5.90
N SER A 184 -5.99 -2.71 -6.64
CA SER A 184 -4.72 -2.26 -6.08
C SER A 184 -4.85 -0.82 -5.62
N VAL A 185 -4.41 -0.52 -4.39
CA VAL A 185 -4.46 0.82 -3.78
C VAL A 185 -3.05 1.25 -3.35
N PRO A 186 -2.12 1.43 -4.29
CA PRO A 186 -0.75 1.82 -3.94
C PRO A 186 -0.64 3.20 -3.29
N SER A 187 -1.60 4.12 -3.52
CA SER A 187 -1.62 5.45 -2.89
C SER A 187 -3.06 5.89 -2.60
N GLU A 188 -3.45 5.80 -1.33
CA GLU A 188 -4.77 6.26 -0.91
C GLU A 188 -4.97 7.76 -1.16
N GLY A 189 -3.94 8.57 -0.92
CA GLY A 189 -4.01 10.02 -1.12
C GLY A 189 -4.32 10.39 -2.55
N LEU A 190 -3.59 9.85 -3.52
CA LEU A 190 -3.86 10.08 -4.94
C LEU A 190 -5.27 9.62 -5.35
N PHE A 191 -5.72 8.49 -4.81
CA PHE A 191 -7.07 8.00 -5.11
C PHE A 191 -8.17 8.91 -4.56
N ARG A 192 -8.01 9.43 -3.36
CA ARG A 192 -8.97 10.36 -2.75
C ARG A 192 -9.04 11.72 -3.45
N ASP A 193 -7.97 12.10 -4.14
CA ASP A 193 -7.91 13.32 -4.94
C ASP A 193 -8.51 13.14 -6.35
N GLN A 194 -8.86 11.91 -6.75
CA GLN A 194 -9.55 11.66 -8.01
C GLN A 194 -11.01 12.18 -7.98
N PRO A 195 -11.61 12.49 -9.14
CA PRO A 195 -13.03 12.80 -9.23
C PRO A 195 -13.90 11.68 -8.60
N LYS A 196 -15.01 12.06 -7.97
CA LYS A 196 -15.92 11.10 -7.34
C LYS A 196 -16.44 10.04 -8.31
N SER A 197 -16.65 10.39 -9.58
CA SER A 197 -17.01 9.43 -10.63
C SER A 197 -15.98 8.33 -10.79
N TYR A 198 -14.68 8.67 -10.81
CA TYR A 198 -13.62 7.68 -10.86
C TYR A 198 -13.57 6.82 -9.62
N GLN A 199 -13.65 7.45 -8.43
CA GLN A 199 -13.68 6.70 -7.16
C GLN A 199 -14.82 5.67 -7.14
N GLN A 200 -16.01 6.05 -7.63
CA GLN A 200 -17.18 5.15 -7.71
C GLN A 200 -17.03 4.06 -8.77
N THR A 201 -16.33 4.33 -9.87
CA THR A 201 -16.01 3.31 -10.86
C THR A 201 -15.12 2.22 -10.27
N VAL A 202 -14.09 2.61 -9.50
CA VAL A 202 -13.15 1.68 -8.88
C VAL A 202 -13.78 0.96 -7.67
N LEU A 203 -14.42 1.72 -6.77
CA LEU A 203 -15.08 1.25 -5.55
C LEU A 203 -16.59 1.59 -5.59
N PRO A 204 -17.40 0.78 -6.31
CA PRO A 204 -18.83 1.04 -6.47
C PRO A 204 -19.57 1.04 -5.13
N GLN A 205 -20.62 1.84 -5.06
CA GLN A 205 -21.52 1.86 -3.91
C GLN A 205 -22.39 0.61 -3.88
N GLY A 206 -22.81 0.19 -2.70
CA GLY A 206 -23.72 -0.95 -2.52
C GLY A 206 -23.07 -2.33 -2.69
N VAL A 207 -21.78 -2.40 -3.01
CA VAL A 207 -21.01 -3.66 -3.02
C VAL A 207 -20.19 -3.75 -1.74
N VAL A 208 -20.31 -4.87 -1.02
CA VAL A 208 -19.52 -5.11 0.19
C VAL A 208 -18.03 -5.20 -0.14
N ARG A 209 -17.17 -4.77 0.78
CA ARG A 209 -15.74 -4.68 0.55
C ARG A 209 -14.95 -5.52 1.54
N TYR A 210 -13.91 -6.16 1.03
CA TYR A 210 -12.93 -6.89 1.82
C TYR A 210 -11.55 -6.22 1.65
N GLY A 211 -10.91 -5.86 2.76
CA GLY A 211 -9.57 -5.27 2.78
C GLY A 211 -8.55 -6.26 3.32
N LEU A 212 -7.35 -6.29 2.73
CA LEU A 212 -6.21 -7.06 3.24
C LEU A 212 -5.02 -6.12 3.43
N THR A 213 -4.48 -6.06 4.64
CA THR A 213 -3.29 -5.27 4.96
C THR A 213 -2.39 -6.01 5.95
N SER A 214 -1.09 -5.97 5.76
CA SER A 214 -0.11 -6.52 6.72
C SER A 214 0.17 -5.62 7.91
N GLY A 215 -0.52 -4.48 8.01
CA GLY A 215 -0.50 -3.56 9.14
C GLY A 215 -1.84 -3.50 9.85
N LEU A 216 -2.04 -2.44 10.63
CA LEU A 216 -3.28 -2.22 11.37
C LEU A 216 -4.50 -2.10 10.44
N PRO A 217 -5.66 -2.72 10.79
CA PRO A 217 -6.90 -2.62 10.00
C PRO A 217 -7.34 -1.17 9.72
N VAL A 218 -7.04 -0.24 10.62
CA VAL A 218 -7.38 1.19 10.47
C VAL A 218 -6.84 1.80 9.18
N THR A 219 -5.76 1.26 8.62
CA THR A 219 -5.16 1.70 7.36
C THR A 219 -6.16 1.67 6.20
N LEU A 220 -7.05 0.67 6.16
CA LEU A 220 -8.04 0.50 5.08
C LEU A 220 -9.47 0.87 5.47
N LEU A 221 -9.73 1.23 6.74
CA LEU A 221 -11.08 1.47 7.25
C LEU A 221 -11.85 2.50 6.42
N GLY A 222 -11.19 3.58 6.01
CA GLY A 222 -11.80 4.64 5.22
C GLY A 222 -12.14 4.25 3.77
N LEU A 223 -11.62 3.15 3.26
CA LEU A 223 -11.90 2.61 1.92
C LEU A 223 -12.87 1.44 1.97
N VAL A 224 -12.78 0.59 2.98
CA VAL A 224 -13.62 -0.59 3.17
C VAL A 224 -15.01 -0.20 3.69
N GLY A 225 -15.06 0.70 4.67
CA GLY A 225 -16.30 1.12 5.33
C GLY A 225 -16.79 0.17 6.39
N GLU A 226 -17.84 0.56 7.12
CA GLU A 226 -18.35 -0.15 8.31
C GLU A 226 -18.99 -1.51 7.99
N ASN A 227 -19.55 -1.68 6.81
CA ASN A 227 -20.21 -2.93 6.39
C ASN A 227 -19.25 -3.94 5.75
N GLY A 228 -17.98 -3.61 5.65
CA GLY A 228 -16.96 -4.49 5.09
C GLY A 228 -16.18 -5.26 6.16
N MET A 229 -15.22 -6.05 5.69
CA MET A 229 -14.29 -6.79 6.56
C MET A 229 -12.86 -6.40 6.19
N ILE A 230 -12.00 -6.27 7.20
CA ILE A 230 -10.57 -6.03 7.00
C ILE A 230 -9.80 -7.12 7.73
N HIS A 231 -9.00 -7.89 7.00
CA HIS A 231 -7.97 -8.72 7.56
C HIS A 231 -6.70 -7.89 7.70
N GLY A 232 -6.23 -7.71 8.91
CA GLY A 232 -5.04 -6.93 9.24
C GLY A 232 -4.33 -7.51 10.45
N LEU A 233 -3.14 -7.03 10.74
CA LEU A 233 -2.36 -7.43 11.90
C LEU A 233 -2.57 -6.40 13.02
N ASP A 234 -3.21 -6.79 14.11
CA ASP A 234 -3.54 -5.94 15.26
C ASP A 234 -2.62 -6.16 16.48
N HIS A 235 -1.57 -6.93 16.29
CA HIS A 235 -0.58 -7.28 17.31
C HIS A 235 0.84 -7.30 16.72
N PHE A 236 1.86 -7.26 17.56
CA PHE A 236 3.25 -7.44 17.13
C PHE A 236 3.47 -8.83 16.51
N GLY A 237 4.39 -8.90 15.56
CA GLY A 237 4.71 -10.16 14.88
C GLY A 237 5.54 -11.14 15.72
N TYR A 238 6.09 -12.15 15.05
CA TYR A 238 6.92 -13.19 15.65
C TYR A 238 8.18 -13.41 14.80
N SER A 239 9.21 -13.98 15.41
CA SER A 239 10.43 -14.40 14.70
C SER A 239 10.23 -15.80 14.11
N ALA A 240 10.12 -15.88 12.79
CA ALA A 240 10.07 -17.14 12.01
C ALA A 240 10.29 -16.83 10.52
N PRO A 241 10.58 -17.83 9.67
CA PRO A 241 10.55 -17.65 8.22
C PRO A 241 9.22 -17.04 7.75
N TYR A 242 9.26 -16.09 6.83
CA TYR A 242 8.06 -15.33 6.45
C TYR A 242 6.87 -16.19 5.97
N LYS A 243 7.15 -17.32 5.31
CA LYS A 243 6.11 -18.26 4.88
C LYS A 243 5.38 -18.91 6.07
N VAL A 244 6.08 -19.17 7.16
CA VAL A 244 5.49 -19.68 8.41
C VAL A 244 4.59 -18.59 9.03
N LEU A 245 5.02 -17.32 8.93
CA LEU A 245 4.22 -16.20 9.41
C LEU A 245 3.00 -15.94 8.52
N ASP A 246 3.12 -16.09 7.20
CA ASP A 246 1.97 -16.03 6.27
C ASP A 246 0.88 -17.04 6.68
N GLU A 247 1.28 -18.30 6.93
CA GLU A 247 0.34 -19.34 7.39
C GLU A 247 -0.23 -19.03 8.78
N LYS A 248 0.62 -18.63 9.70
CA LYS A 248 0.23 -18.34 11.09
C LYS A 248 -0.78 -17.18 11.18
N PHE A 249 -0.60 -16.15 10.36
CA PHE A 249 -1.43 -14.95 10.36
C PHE A 249 -2.54 -14.98 9.30
N GLY A 250 -2.63 -16.05 8.51
CA GLY A 250 -3.68 -16.20 7.51
C GLY A 250 -3.49 -15.35 6.24
N TYR A 251 -2.26 -14.95 5.90
CA TYR A 251 -1.99 -14.17 4.67
C TYR A 251 -1.77 -15.12 3.48
N ASN A 252 -2.79 -15.89 3.15
CA ASN A 252 -2.82 -16.83 2.02
C ASN A 252 -4.18 -16.81 1.33
N GLY A 253 -4.23 -17.35 0.11
CA GLY A 253 -5.44 -17.36 -0.71
C GLY A 253 -6.62 -18.14 -0.07
N GLN A 254 -6.34 -19.17 0.74
CA GLN A 254 -7.36 -19.98 1.39
C GLN A 254 -8.10 -19.17 2.47
N THR A 255 -7.38 -18.44 3.31
CA THR A 255 -7.99 -17.56 4.32
C THR A 255 -8.83 -16.46 3.67
N VAL A 256 -8.31 -15.82 2.62
CA VAL A 256 -9.07 -14.79 1.87
C VAL A 256 -10.37 -15.39 1.32
N TYR A 257 -10.30 -16.58 0.74
CA TYR A 257 -11.48 -17.28 0.23
C TYR A 257 -12.52 -17.52 1.33
N GLU A 258 -12.13 -18.07 2.49
CA GLU A 258 -13.02 -18.39 3.61
C GLU A 258 -13.67 -17.13 4.21
N GLU A 259 -12.88 -16.10 4.45
CA GLU A 259 -13.36 -14.84 5.01
C GLU A 259 -14.30 -14.10 4.06
N VAL A 260 -14.00 -14.09 2.76
CA VAL A 260 -14.86 -13.48 1.75
C VAL A 260 -16.19 -14.23 1.66
N LYS A 261 -16.19 -15.58 1.68
CA LYS A 261 -17.44 -16.37 1.70
C LYS A 261 -18.28 -16.03 2.93
N LYS A 262 -17.66 -15.97 4.10
CA LYS A 262 -18.35 -15.56 5.34
C LYS A 262 -18.94 -14.16 5.21
N LEU A 263 -18.20 -13.21 4.64
CA LEU A 263 -18.61 -11.81 4.47
C LEU A 263 -19.86 -11.69 3.56
N ILE A 264 -19.94 -12.49 2.51
CA ILE A 264 -21.07 -12.48 1.55
C ILE A 264 -22.19 -13.46 1.92
N GLY A 265 -22.12 -14.15 3.07
CA GLY A 265 -23.15 -15.07 3.56
C GLY A 265 -23.24 -16.39 2.79
N LYS A 266 -22.11 -16.92 2.32
CA LYS A 266 -22.00 -18.18 1.58
C LYS A 266 -21.12 -19.21 2.29
#